data_c4321c7c634bb558d569e139a2424e58
#
_entry.id   c4321c7c634bb558d569e139a2424e58
#
_cell.length_a   1.000
_cell.length_b   1.000
_cell.length_c   1.000
_cell.angle_alpha   90.00
_cell.angle_beta   90.00
_cell.angle_gamma   90.00
#
_symmetry.space_group_name_H-M   'P 1'
#
loop_
_entity.id
_entity.type
_entity.pdbx_description
1 polymer ?
#
loop_
_entity_poly.entity_id
_entity_poly.type
_entity_poly.pdbx_seq_one_letter_code
_entity_poly.pdbx_strand_id
1 'polypeptide(L)'
;DVIIIDDMISSGESMIDVATELKRRKANRIFVAATFGLFTNGMDKFDEAVEQGLIYRVMTTNLVYQPQELLSRDYYISVDMSKYVALLIDTLNHDQSISDLLNPTERIQNILVKYGQR
;
A
#
# COMPACT_ATOMS: atom_id res chain seq x y z
N ASP A 1 -14.44 6.82 -5.49
CA ASP A 1 -13.29 6.43 -4.69
C ASP A 1 -12.03 6.52 -5.55
N VAL A 2 -10.90 6.87 -4.96
CA VAL A 2 -9.61 7.03 -5.63
C VAL A 2 -8.54 6.29 -4.85
N ILE A 3 -7.57 5.71 -5.54
CA ILE A 3 -6.36 5.16 -4.95
C ILE A 3 -5.15 5.93 -5.48
N ILE A 4 -4.29 6.40 -4.58
CA ILE A 4 -2.98 6.98 -4.88
C ILE A 4 -1.97 5.85 -4.72
N ILE A 5 -1.19 5.57 -5.77
CA ILE A 5 -0.18 4.50 -5.77
C ILE A 5 1.19 5.13 -5.97
N ASP A 6 2.13 4.77 -5.10
CA ASP A 6 3.52 5.23 -5.18
C ASP A 6 4.48 4.10 -4.78
N ASP A 7 5.76 4.28 -5.00
CA ASP A 7 6.79 3.34 -4.56
C ASP A 7 7.11 3.53 -3.07
N MET A 8 7.11 4.77 -2.58
CA MET A 8 7.53 5.08 -1.21
C MET A 8 6.78 6.24 -0.58
N ILE A 9 6.41 6.07 0.69
CA ILE A 9 6.02 7.17 1.56
C ILE A 9 7.24 7.59 2.39
N SER A 10 7.80 8.76 2.11
CA SER A 10 8.86 9.37 2.94
C SER A 10 8.22 10.22 4.04
N SER A 11 8.12 11.54 3.88
CA SER A 11 7.41 12.42 4.82
C SER A 11 5.88 12.35 4.68
N GLY A 12 5.38 11.91 3.52
CA GLY A 12 3.96 11.84 3.20
C GLY A 12 3.32 13.16 2.75
N GLU A 13 4.04 14.27 2.77
CA GLU A 13 3.50 15.59 2.43
C GLU A 13 2.91 15.63 1.01
N SER A 14 3.64 15.13 0.03
CA SER A 14 3.17 15.09 -1.37
C SER A 14 1.88 14.28 -1.54
N MET A 15 1.72 13.18 -0.80
CA MET A 15 0.50 12.38 -0.83
C MET A 15 -0.69 13.10 -0.21
N ILE A 16 -0.47 13.84 0.87
CA ILE A 16 -1.49 14.65 1.54
C ILE A 16 -1.91 15.81 0.63
N ASP A 17 -0.96 16.44 -0.06
CA ASP A 17 -1.27 17.50 -1.05
C ASP A 17 -2.11 16.96 -2.21
N VAL A 18 -1.74 15.80 -2.75
CA VAL A 18 -2.53 15.12 -3.80
C VAL A 18 -3.93 14.75 -3.28
N ALA A 19 -4.04 14.22 -2.07
CA ALA A 19 -5.33 13.88 -1.46
C ALA A 19 -6.21 15.12 -1.28
N THR A 20 -5.63 16.23 -0.86
CA THR A 20 -6.32 17.52 -0.72
C THR A 20 -6.88 18.01 -2.05
N GLU A 21 -6.08 17.96 -3.12
CA GLU A 21 -6.52 18.34 -4.47
C GLU A 21 -7.63 17.39 -4.99
N LEU A 22 -7.51 16.09 -4.74
CA LEU A 22 -8.54 15.12 -5.10
C LEU A 22 -9.86 15.37 -4.35
N LYS A 23 -9.81 15.73 -3.07
CA LYS A 23 -11.01 16.12 -2.30
C LYS A 23 -11.63 17.39 -2.85
N ARG A 24 -10.83 18.39 -3.23
CA ARG A 24 -11.32 19.59 -3.90
C ARG A 24 -12.08 19.26 -5.20
N ARG A 25 -11.67 18.19 -5.89
CA ARG A 25 -12.33 17.63 -7.09
C ARG A 25 -13.47 16.66 -6.76
N LYS A 26 -13.93 16.62 -5.51
CA LYS A 26 -15.06 15.80 -5.03
C LYS A 26 -14.79 14.29 -5.03
N ALA A 27 -13.53 13.86 -4.88
CA ALA A 27 -13.23 12.46 -4.60
C ALA A 27 -13.93 12.03 -3.30
N ASN A 28 -14.52 10.83 -3.30
CA ASN A 28 -15.21 10.29 -2.13
C ASN A 28 -14.18 9.77 -1.11
N ARG A 29 -13.84 8.48 -1.14
CA ARG A 29 -12.78 7.91 -0.30
C ARG A 29 -11.47 7.90 -1.06
N ILE A 30 -10.39 8.27 -0.38
CA ILE A 30 -9.05 8.25 -0.93
C ILE A 30 -8.23 7.22 -0.16
N PHE A 31 -7.70 6.27 -0.90
CA PHE A 31 -6.79 5.23 -0.41
C PHE A 31 -5.38 5.59 -0.86
N VAL A 32 -4.41 5.38 0.00
CA VAL A 32 -2.98 5.53 -0.31
C VAL A 32 -2.34 4.15 -0.25
N ALA A 33 -1.60 3.78 -1.26
CA ALA A 33 -0.85 2.52 -1.31
C ALA A 33 0.58 2.78 -1.75
N ALA A 34 1.55 2.27 -1.00
CA ALA A 34 2.96 2.33 -1.37
C ALA A 34 3.68 1.02 -1.03
N THR A 35 4.76 0.75 -1.76
CA THR A 35 5.59 -0.42 -1.43
C THR A 35 6.30 -0.19 -0.09
N PHE A 36 6.92 0.97 0.11
CA PHE A 36 7.69 1.27 1.31
C PHE A 36 7.08 2.41 2.11
N GLY A 37 6.74 2.17 3.36
CA GLY A 37 6.26 3.19 4.29
C GLY A 37 7.35 3.56 5.29
N LEU A 38 8.11 4.63 5.02
CA LEU A 38 9.19 5.07 5.89
C LEU A 38 8.70 6.03 6.99
N PHE A 39 7.72 6.87 6.68
CA PHE A 39 7.12 7.84 7.61
C PHE A 39 8.17 8.65 8.40
N THR A 40 9.13 9.23 7.67
CA THR A 40 10.33 9.87 8.24
C THR A 40 10.03 11.03 9.18
N ASN A 41 8.87 11.67 9.06
CA ASN A 41 8.43 12.77 9.91
C ASN A 41 7.33 12.34 10.92
N GLY A 42 7.23 11.03 11.20
CA GLY A 42 6.18 10.48 12.06
C GLY A 42 4.82 10.40 11.36
N MET A 43 3.78 10.16 12.16
CA MET A 43 2.42 9.87 11.65
C MET A 43 1.43 11.01 11.86
N ASP A 44 1.80 12.07 12.59
CA ASP A 44 0.88 13.13 13.01
C ASP A 44 0.12 13.75 11.83
N LYS A 45 0.82 14.03 10.72
CA LYS A 45 0.18 14.58 9.51
C LYS A 45 -0.80 13.62 8.85
N PHE A 46 -0.54 12.32 8.92
CA PHE A 46 -1.49 11.31 8.44
C PHE A 46 -2.68 11.17 9.38
N ASP A 47 -2.45 11.21 10.69
CA ASP A 47 -3.51 11.20 11.70
C ASP A 47 -4.47 12.38 11.46
N GLU A 48 -3.94 13.60 11.31
CA GLU A 48 -4.71 14.79 10.96
C GLU A 48 -5.45 14.66 9.62
N ALA A 49 -4.78 14.15 8.59
CA ALA A 49 -5.40 13.97 7.26
C ALA A 49 -6.56 12.97 7.28
N VAL A 50 -6.47 11.94 8.11
CA VAL A 50 -7.54 10.96 8.30
C VAL A 50 -8.69 11.57 9.11
N GLU A 51 -8.41 12.29 10.20
CA GLU A 51 -9.43 12.98 11.00
C GLU A 51 -10.22 14.01 10.17
N GLN A 52 -9.54 14.71 9.28
CA GLN A 52 -10.16 15.66 8.34
C GLN A 52 -10.91 14.98 7.18
N GLY A 53 -10.86 13.65 7.10
CA GLY A 53 -11.48 12.88 6.02
C GLY A 53 -10.78 13.04 4.66
N LEU A 54 -9.56 13.54 4.60
CA LEU A 54 -8.76 13.64 3.38
C LEU A 54 -8.31 12.26 2.90
N ILE A 55 -7.85 11.42 3.82
CA ILE A 55 -7.41 10.05 3.55
C ILE A 55 -8.30 9.07 4.30
N TYR A 56 -8.69 7.98 3.64
CA TYR A 56 -9.52 6.95 4.25
C TYR A 56 -8.71 5.76 4.79
N ARG A 57 -7.71 5.30 4.04
CA ARG A 57 -6.81 4.19 4.42
C ARG A 57 -5.43 4.41 3.83
N VAL A 58 -4.43 3.94 4.56
CA VAL A 58 -3.02 3.89 4.11
C VAL A 58 -2.56 2.45 4.14
N MET A 59 -1.99 1.97 3.05
CA MET A 59 -1.52 0.60 2.87
C MET A 59 -0.04 0.62 2.49
N THR A 60 0.79 -0.09 3.23
CA THR A 60 2.18 -0.36 2.79
C THR A 60 2.56 -1.81 3.06
N THR A 61 3.58 -2.28 2.37
CA THR A 61 4.07 -3.64 2.60
C THR A 61 4.89 -3.71 3.88
N ASN A 62 5.07 -4.93 4.39
CA ASN A 62 5.95 -5.23 5.52
C ASN A 62 7.41 -5.49 5.10
N LEU A 63 7.85 -4.97 3.95
CA LEU A 63 9.22 -5.10 3.45
C LEU A 63 10.23 -4.19 4.17
N VAL A 64 9.74 -3.23 4.94
CA VAL A 64 10.53 -2.39 5.85
C VAL A 64 9.98 -2.52 7.26
N TYR A 65 10.80 -2.15 8.25
CA TYR A 65 10.37 -2.17 9.65
C TYR A 65 9.13 -1.31 9.86
N GLN A 66 8.15 -1.85 10.55
CA GLN A 66 6.89 -1.20 10.90
C GLN A 66 6.82 -1.11 12.42
N PRO A 67 6.95 0.07 13.03
CA PRO A 67 6.85 0.23 14.48
C PRO A 67 5.42 -0.10 14.97
N GLN A 68 5.30 -0.58 16.20
CA GLN A 68 4.00 -0.92 16.79
C GLN A 68 3.03 0.26 16.79
N GLU A 69 3.55 1.45 16.95
CA GLU A 69 2.79 2.68 16.88
C GLU A 69 2.07 2.86 15.53
N LEU A 70 2.74 2.55 14.42
CA LEU A 70 2.14 2.55 13.08
C LEU A 70 1.07 1.47 12.95
N LEU A 71 1.39 0.25 13.38
CA LEU A 71 0.51 -0.92 13.26
C LEU A 71 -0.78 -0.80 14.10
N SER A 72 -0.78 0.03 15.14
CA SER A 72 -1.95 0.24 16.01
C SER A 72 -3.00 1.20 15.45
N ARG A 73 -2.73 1.86 14.33
CA ARG A 73 -3.66 2.81 13.73
C ARG A 73 -4.74 2.12 12.91
N ASP A 74 -5.99 2.39 13.20
CA ASP A 74 -7.15 1.77 12.53
C ASP A 74 -7.21 2.03 11.02
N TYR A 75 -6.64 3.14 10.56
CA TYR A 75 -6.60 3.48 9.13
C TYR A 75 -5.44 2.83 8.38
N TYR A 76 -4.48 2.24 9.09
CA TYR A 76 -3.28 1.65 8.49
C TYR A 76 -3.47 0.15 8.22
N ILE A 77 -3.03 -0.29 7.05
CA ILE A 77 -3.07 -1.69 6.63
C ILE A 77 -1.66 -2.13 6.24
N SER A 78 -1.11 -3.05 7.00
CA SER A 78 0.13 -3.74 6.66
C SER A 78 -0.16 -4.86 5.67
N VAL A 79 0.44 -4.79 4.48
CA VAL A 79 0.31 -5.81 3.44
C VAL A 79 1.45 -6.81 3.60
N ASP A 80 1.11 -8.04 3.98
CA ASP A 80 2.09 -9.10 4.21
C ASP A 80 2.65 -9.66 2.90
N MET A 81 3.94 -9.45 2.67
CA MET A 81 4.69 -9.94 1.52
C MET A 81 5.52 -11.20 1.82
N SER A 82 5.46 -11.74 3.03
CA SER A 82 6.32 -12.85 3.48
C SER A 82 6.23 -14.07 2.57
N LYS A 83 5.00 -14.46 2.20
CA LYS A 83 4.78 -15.59 1.28
C LYS A 83 5.41 -15.35 -0.09
N TYR A 84 5.29 -14.13 -0.63
CA TYR A 84 5.85 -13.78 -1.93
C TYR A 84 7.38 -13.81 -1.89
N VAL A 85 7.97 -13.24 -0.84
CA VAL A 85 9.43 -13.27 -0.62
C VAL A 85 9.94 -14.70 -0.47
N ALA A 86 9.23 -15.56 0.27
CA ALA A 86 9.59 -16.97 0.42
C ALA A 86 9.59 -17.72 -0.92
N LEU A 87 8.57 -17.49 -1.77
CA LEU A 87 8.51 -18.07 -3.11
C LEU A 87 9.65 -17.58 -4.00
N LEU A 88 10.02 -16.30 -3.89
CA LEU A 88 11.13 -15.73 -4.64
C LEU A 88 12.46 -16.39 -4.24
N ILE A 89 12.68 -16.53 -2.93
CA ILE A 89 13.89 -17.20 -2.39
C ILE A 89 13.95 -18.65 -2.86
N ASP A 90 12.84 -19.39 -2.79
CA ASP A 90 12.77 -20.79 -3.22
C ASP A 90 13.10 -20.93 -4.71
N THR A 91 12.50 -20.11 -5.57
CA THR A 91 12.72 -20.10 -7.01
C THR A 91 14.18 -19.81 -7.35
N LEU A 92 14.80 -18.82 -6.71
CA LEU A 92 16.21 -18.48 -6.91
C LEU A 92 17.15 -19.58 -6.40
N ASN A 93 16.82 -20.22 -5.28
CA ASN A 93 17.61 -21.30 -4.70
C ASN A 93 17.62 -22.57 -5.57
N HIS A 94 16.62 -22.75 -6.42
CA HIS A 94 16.51 -23.87 -7.36
C HIS A 94 16.91 -23.49 -8.80
N ASP A 95 17.57 -22.35 -8.99
CA ASP A 95 18.01 -21.84 -10.31
C ASP A 95 16.86 -21.77 -11.35
N GLN A 96 15.63 -21.53 -10.88
CA GLN A 96 14.45 -21.40 -11.72
C GLN A 96 14.22 -19.96 -12.15
N SER A 97 13.48 -19.78 -13.26
CA SER A 97 13.08 -18.46 -13.72
C SER A 97 12.07 -17.81 -12.76
N ILE A 98 12.29 -16.55 -12.42
CA ILE A 98 11.36 -15.74 -11.62
C ILE A 98 10.28 -15.04 -12.46
N SER A 99 10.30 -15.21 -13.79
CA SER A 99 9.40 -14.50 -14.70
C SER A 99 7.93 -14.69 -14.37
N ASP A 100 7.51 -15.91 -14.01
CA ASP A 100 6.13 -16.22 -13.66
C ASP A 100 5.72 -15.59 -12.31
N LEU A 101 6.69 -15.44 -11.39
CA LEU A 101 6.46 -14.74 -10.12
C LEU A 101 6.32 -13.23 -10.32
N LEU A 102 7.04 -12.65 -11.29
CA LEU A 102 6.99 -11.22 -11.61
C LEU A 102 5.78 -10.83 -12.46
N ASN A 103 5.12 -11.80 -13.11
CA ASN A 103 3.90 -11.54 -13.88
C ASN A 103 2.66 -11.60 -12.98
N PRO A 104 2.03 -10.47 -12.61
CA PRO A 104 0.89 -10.46 -11.71
C PRO A 104 -0.44 -10.79 -12.41
N THR A 105 -0.49 -10.84 -13.74
CA THR A 105 -1.74 -10.84 -14.53
C THR A 105 -2.65 -12.01 -14.15
N GLU A 106 -2.12 -13.23 -14.14
CA GLU A 106 -2.90 -14.42 -13.81
C GLU A 106 -3.41 -14.41 -12.37
N ARG A 107 -2.57 -13.94 -11.43
CA ARG A 107 -2.94 -13.82 -10.02
C ARG A 107 -4.04 -12.77 -9.81
N ILE A 108 -3.96 -11.64 -10.51
CA ILE A 108 -4.99 -10.60 -10.48
C ILE A 108 -6.30 -11.15 -11.01
N GLN A 109 -6.29 -11.86 -12.16
CA GLN A 109 -7.48 -12.47 -12.74
C GLN A 109 -8.12 -13.48 -11.79
N ASN A 110 -7.33 -14.35 -11.17
CA ASN A 110 -7.83 -15.33 -10.19
C ASN A 110 -8.49 -14.66 -8.97
N ILE A 111 -7.92 -13.54 -8.49
CA ILE A 111 -8.52 -12.75 -7.40
C ILE A 111 -9.83 -12.11 -7.86
N LEU A 112 -9.87 -11.49 -9.03
CA LEU A 112 -11.07 -10.85 -9.56
C LEU A 112 -12.22 -11.87 -9.74
N VAL A 113 -11.93 -13.05 -10.29
CA VAL A 113 -12.90 -14.13 -10.42
C VAL A 113 -13.42 -14.58 -9.06
N LYS A 114 -12.54 -14.73 -8.06
CA LYS A 114 -12.93 -15.11 -6.69
C LYS A 114 -13.89 -14.11 -6.05
N TYR A 115 -13.77 -12.85 -6.35
CA TYR A 115 -14.64 -11.78 -5.84
C TYR A 115 -15.79 -11.39 -6.79
N GLY A 116 -16.05 -12.22 -7.83
CA GLY A 116 -17.17 -12.02 -8.76
C GLY A 116 -17.02 -10.79 -9.67
N GLN A 117 -15.82 -10.26 -9.80
CA GLN A 117 -15.49 -9.18 -10.73
C GLN A 117 -14.90 -9.79 -12.01
N ARG A 118 -15.49 -9.48 -13.15
CA ARG A 118 -15.04 -9.92 -14.49
C ARG A 118 -14.28 -8.80 -15.18
#